data_1882112632c3e4b3167555034c664d7c
#
_entry.id   1882112632c3e4b3167555034c664d7c
#
_cell.length_a   1.000
_cell.length_b   1.000
_cell.length_c   1.000
_cell.angle_alpha   90.00
_cell.angle_beta   90.00
_cell.angle_gamma   90.00
#
_symmetry.space_group_name_H-M   'P 1'
#
loop_
_entity.id
_entity.type
_entity.pdbx_description
1 polymer ?
#
loop_
_entity_poly.entity_id
_entity_poly.type
_entity_poly.pdbx_seq_one_letter_code
_entity_poly.pdbx_strand_id
1 'polypeptide(L)'
;MLWHNQLVPDSFCKLNQLEVDQCENLMNIFPPNMLRRLQNLVHLRITNCNSVEEVFEDKHSNVDEIFEKGSTQLRVLDLVSLPKLKHVWTSDPEAILTFQNLRKVEVSKCKTLKSLFPISVAKSLEQLESLDINDCGLMEEIIALEEGLETTTKFVFPKINSIRLESLPELKCFYPGKHTSEWPSLKSLTIRECDKVKIVASNELSFPNTDGLGHHVPVL
;
A
#
# COMPACT_ATOMS: atom_id res chain seq x y z
N MET A 1 -14.10 -2.10 -17.78
CA MET A 1 -14.10 -3.22 -16.81
C MET A 1 -13.38 -4.40 -17.47
N LEU A 2 -12.33 -4.92 -16.83
CA LEU A 2 -11.52 -6.03 -17.40
C LEU A 2 -12.30 -7.35 -17.43
N TRP A 3 -13.28 -7.48 -16.55
CA TRP A 3 -14.02 -8.71 -16.27
C TRP A 3 -15.49 -8.53 -16.62
N HIS A 4 -15.90 -8.99 -17.81
CA HIS A 4 -17.30 -8.97 -18.24
C HIS A 4 -17.91 -10.37 -18.10
N ASN A 5 -19.07 -10.43 -17.40
CA ASN A 5 -19.93 -11.58 -17.26
C ASN A 5 -19.44 -12.77 -16.42
N GLN A 6 -20.35 -13.70 -16.14
CA GLN A 6 -20.22 -14.83 -15.23
C GLN A 6 -18.95 -15.66 -15.48
N LEU A 7 -17.92 -15.35 -14.71
CA LEU A 7 -16.73 -16.21 -14.67
C LEU A 7 -17.10 -17.54 -14.02
N VAL A 8 -16.70 -18.61 -14.65
CA VAL A 8 -16.80 -19.97 -14.06
C VAL A 8 -16.07 -19.96 -12.71
N PRO A 9 -16.59 -20.68 -11.67
CA PRO A 9 -16.04 -20.63 -10.31
C PRO A 9 -14.52 -20.75 -10.20
N ASP A 10 -13.89 -21.60 -11.01
CA ASP A 10 -12.43 -21.85 -10.96
C ASP A 10 -11.59 -20.97 -11.89
N SER A 11 -12.22 -19.99 -12.56
CA SER A 11 -11.47 -19.08 -13.44
C SER A 11 -10.48 -18.26 -12.64
N PHE A 12 -9.23 -18.22 -13.12
CA PHE A 12 -8.12 -17.45 -12.54
C PHE A 12 -7.59 -17.94 -11.18
N CYS A 13 -8.09 -19.02 -10.60
CA CYS A 13 -7.59 -19.54 -9.33
C CYS A 13 -6.10 -19.95 -9.35
N LYS A 14 -5.51 -20.14 -10.53
CA LYS A 14 -4.07 -20.45 -10.71
C LYS A 14 -3.25 -19.25 -11.20
N LEU A 15 -3.89 -18.08 -11.36
CA LEU A 15 -3.19 -16.88 -11.83
C LEU A 15 -2.19 -16.43 -10.77
N ASN A 16 -0.91 -16.40 -11.13
CA ASN A 16 0.17 -15.97 -10.23
C ASN A 16 0.79 -14.63 -10.62
N GLN A 17 0.59 -14.18 -11.86
CA GLN A 17 1.06 -12.89 -12.34
C GLN A 17 -0.02 -12.22 -13.18
N LEU A 18 -0.29 -10.95 -12.89
CA LEU A 18 -1.15 -10.10 -13.69
C LEU A 18 -0.41 -8.80 -14.00
N GLU A 19 -0.29 -8.51 -15.28
CA GLU A 19 0.22 -7.26 -15.80
C GLU A 19 -0.85 -6.57 -16.63
N VAL A 20 -1.10 -5.30 -16.33
CA VAL A 20 -2.07 -4.45 -17.03
C VAL A 20 -1.33 -3.20 -17.47
N ASP A 21 -1.18 -3.00 -18.76
CA ASP A 21 -0.44 -1.86 -19.32
C ASP A 21 -1.24 -1.16 -20.40
N GLN A 22 -1.20 0.18 -20.41
CA GLN A 22 -1.79 1.05 -21.43
C GLN A 22 -3.29 0.81 -21.68
N CYS A 23 -4.04 0.46 -20.62
CA CYS A 23 -5.49 0.24 -20.69
C CYS A 23 -6.24 1.53 -20.35
N GLU A 24 -6.46 2.40 -21.33
CA GLU A 24 -6.97 3.76 -21.13
C GLU A 24 -8.37 3.86 -20.53
N ASN A 25 -9.24 2.90 -20.81
CA ASN A 25 -10.66 2.91 -20.40
C ASN A 25 -10.94 2.05 -19.16
N LEU A 26 -9.92 1.47 -18.56
CA LEU A 26 -10.08 0.62 -17.40
C LEU A 26 -10.16 1.47 -16.14
N MET A 27 -11.29 1.43 -15.42
CA MET A 27 -11.51 2.21 -14.21
C MET A 27 -11.15 1.41 -12.94
N ASN A 28 -11.58 0.15 -12.87
CA ASN A 28 -11.36 -0.73 -11.73
C ASN A 28 -10.65 -2.00 -12.19
N ILE A 29 -9.68 -2.45 -11.42
CA ILE A 29 -8.91 -3.66 -11.74
C ILE A 29 -9.67 -4.90 -11.27
N PHE A 30 -10.03 -4.95 -9.99
CA PHE A 30 -10.69 -6.09 -9.40
C PHE A 30 -12.03 -5.69 -8.77
N PRO A 31 -13.16 -6.17 -9.31
CA PRO A 31 -14.42 -6.08 -8.60
C PRO A 31 -14.42 -7.00 -7.35
N PRO A 32 -15.28 -6.76 -6.37
CA PRO A 32 -15.27 -7.44 -5.06
C PRO A 32 -15.23 -8.97 -5.12
N ASN A 33 -15.97 -9.56 -6.05
CA ASN A 33 -16.06 -11.01 -6.22
C ASN A 33 -14.79 -11.65 -6.82
N MET A 34 -13.88 -10.85 -7.35
CA MET A 34 -12.63 -11.34 -7.96
C MET A 34 -11.51 -11.53 -6.95
N LEU A 35 -11.48 -10.76 -5.87
CA LEU A 35 -10.38 -10.79 -4.89
C LEU A 35 -10.13 -12.20 -4.35
N ARG A 36 -11.18 -12.97 -4.10
CA ARG A 36 -11.07 -14.35 -3.60
C ARG A 36 -10.44 -15.33 -4.59
N ARG A 37 -10.57 -15.05 -5.89
CA ARG A 37 -10.00 -15.88 -6.95
C ARG A 37 -8.52 -15.63 -7.17
N LEU A 38 -8.01 -14.52 -6.61
CA LEU A 38 -6.63 -14.08 -6.76
C LEU A 38 -5.74 -14.47 -5.59
N GLN A 39 -6.14 -15.47 -4.80
CA GLN A 39 -5.36 -15.94 -3.64
C GLN A 39 -3.95 -16.39 -4.03
N ASN A 40 -3.76 -16.91 -5.25
CA ASN A 40 -2.48 -17.35 -5.77
C ASN A 40 -1.71 -16.26 -6.53
N LEU A 41 -2.25 -15.03 -6.63
CA LEU A 41 -1.55 -13.93 -7.29
C LEU A 41 -0.31 -13.55 -6.48
N VAL A 42 0.86 -13.61 -7.12
CA VAL A 42 2.16 -13.30 -6.53
C VAL A 42 2.67 -11.93 -6.97
N HIS A 43 2.40 -11.57 -8.21
CA HIS A 43 2.84 -10.31 -8.80
C HIS A 43 1.69 -9.60 -9.49
N LEU A 44 1.42 -8.37 -9.07
CA LEU A 44 0.49 -7.45 -9.69
C LEU A 44 1.23 -6.21 -10.17
N ARG A 45 1.16 -5.94 -11.47
CA ARG A 45 1.71 -4.75 -12.09
C ARG A 45 0.64 -4.03 -12.91
N ILE A 46 0.46 -2.73 -12.65
CA ILE A 46 -0.48 -1.89 -13.38
C ILE A 46 0.27 -0.63 -13.80
N THR A 47 0.36 -0.42 -15.12
CA THR A 47 1.17 0.68 -15.65
C THR A 47 0.41 1.44 -16.74
N ASN A 48 0.63 2.76 -16.80
CA ASN A 48 0.15 3.63 -17.89
C ASN A 48 -1.37 3.54 -18.15
N CYS A 49 -2.17 3.35 -17.12
CA CYS A 49 -3.63 3.23 -17.22
C CYS A 49 -4.30 4.51 -16.73
N ASN A 50 -4.67 5.39 -17.67
CA ASN A 50 -5.10 6.76 -17.38
C ASN A 50 -6.47 6.89 -16.68
N SER A 51 -7.28 5.85 -16.67
CA SER A 51 -8.63 5.88 -16.10
C SER A 51 -8.79 5.03 -14.84
N VAL A 52 -7.74 4.34 -14.38
CA VAL A 52 -7.81 3.54 -13.14
C VAL A 52 -7.97 4.45 -11.94
N GLU A 53 -9.07 4.25 -11.22
CA GLU A 53 -9.40 4.98 -9.99
C GLU A 53 -9.16 4.12 -8.75
N GLU A 54 -9.35 2.80 -8.87
CA GLU A 54 -9.30 1.84 -7.76
C GLU A 54 -8.63 0.54 -8.19
N VAL A 55 -7.85 -0.08 -7.30
CA VAL A 55 -7.22 -1.38 -7.58
C VAL A 55 -8.01 -2.51 -6.94
N PHE A 56 -8.16 -2.49 -5.62
CA PHE A 56 -8.89 -3.49 -4.85
C PHE A 56 -10.20 -2.89 -4.37
N GLU A 57 -11.29 -3.17 -5.09
CA GLU A 57 -12.61 -2.71 -4.72
C GLU A 57 -13.25 -3.71 -3.74
N ASP A 58 -13.65 -3.24 -2.57
CA ASP A 58 -14.41 -3.99 -1.59
C ASP A 58 -15.76 -3.31 -1.34
N LYS A 59 -16.77 -3.74 -2.07
CA LYS A 59 -18.17 -3.34 -1.82
C LYS A 59 -18.90 -4.50 -1.17
N HIS A 60 -18.84 -4.57 0.15
CA HIS A 60 -19.70 -5.48 0.90
C HIS A 60 -21.15 -5.06 0.80
N SER A 61 -21.89 -5.68 -0.12
CA SER A 61 -23.33 -5.49 -0.25
C SER A 61 -24.17 -6.51 0.53
N ASN A 62 -23.58 -7.55 1.13
CA ASN A 62 -24.32 -8.54 1.91
C ASN A 62 -23.54 -8.98 3.16
N VAL A 63 -24.04 -8.55 4.31
CA VAL A 63 -23.49 -8.81 5.66
C VAL A 63 -23.67 -10.27 6.12
N ASP A 64 -24.39 -11.12 5.36
CA ASP A 64 -24.86 -12.43 5.84
C ASP A 64 -23.95 -13.63 5.49
N GLU A 65 -22.88 -13.42 4.74
CA GLU A 65 -21.95 -14.52 4.47
C GLU A 65 -20.75 -14.45 5.42
N ILE A 66 -20.70 -15.35 6.39
CA ILE A 66 -19.52 -15.60 7.23
C ILE A 66 -18.46 -16.24 6.35
N PHE A 67 -17.46 -15.45 5.97
CA PHE A 67 -16.37 -15.93 5.14
C PHE A 67 -15.11 -16.15 5.96
N GLU A 68 -14.43 -17.25 5.70
CA GLU A 68 -13.08 -17.45 6.23
C GLU A 68 -12.13 -16.40 5.64
N LYS A 69 -11.37 -15.73 6.50
CA LYS A 69 -10.36 -14.74 6.13
C LYS A 69 -9.30 -15.39 5.25
N GLY A 70 -9.19 -14.94 4.01
CA GLY A 70 -8.17 -15.41 3.07
C GLY A 70 -6.83 -14.70 3.26
N SER A 71 -5.74 -15.34 2.86
CA SER A 71 -4.42 -14.74 2.74
C SER A 71 -4.02 -14.69 1.27
N THR A 72 -3.58 -13.53 0.78
CA THR A 72 -3.05 -13.43 -0.57
C THR A 72 -1.60 -13.94 -0.61
N GLN A 73 -1.20 -14.48 -1.77
CA GLN A 73 0.20 -14.79 -2.04
C GLN A 73 0.95 -13.60 -2.66
N LEU A 74 0.31 -12.42 -2.71
CA LEU A 74 0.88 -11.23 -3.33
C LEU A 74 2.19 -10.82 -2.64
N ARG A 75 3.27 -10.79 -3.43
CA ARG A 75 4.63 -10.42 -2.98
C ARG A 75 5.11 -9.11 -3.59
N VAL A 76 4.63 -8.79 -4.77
CA VAL A 76 5.04 -7.58 -5.49
C VAL A 76 3.82 -6.83 -5.99
N LEU A 77 3.76 -5.55 -5.67
CA LEU A 77 2.75 -4.61 -6.13
C LEU A 77 3.46 -3.42 -6.78
N ASP A 78 3.31 -3.28 -8.10
CA ASP A 78 3.85 -2.17 -8.88
C ASP A 78 2.71 -1.36 -9.50
N LEU A 79 2.58 -0.09 -9.12
CA LEU A 79 1.56 0.85 -9.58
C LEU A 79 2.26 2.08 -10.19
N VAL A 80 2.29 2.19 -11.50
CA VAL A 80 3.09 3.20 -12.20
C VAL A 80 2.27 3.99 -13.21
N SER A 81 2.32 5.31 -13.16
CA SER A 81 1.62 6.19 -14.11
C SER A 81 0.11 5.95 -14.14
N LEU A 82 -0.52 6.05 -12.95
CA LEU A 82 -1.96 5.95 -12.76
C LEU A 82 -2.51 7.30 -12.27
N PRO A 83 -2.67 8.29 -13.17
CA PRO A 83 -2.91 9.68 -12.77
C PRO A 83 -4.26 9.92 -12.09
N LYS A 84 -5.23 9.01 -12.22
CA LYS A 84 -6.54 9.10 -11.58
C LYS A 84 -6.72 8.14 -10.40
N LEU A 85 -5.68 7.40 -10.01
CA LEU A 85 -5.75 6.47 -8.89
C LEU A 85 -6.03 7.21 -7.58
N LYS A 86 -7.20 6.97 -7.00
CA LYS A 86 -7.64 7.55 -5.73
C LYS A 86 -7.35 6.64 -4.55
N HIS A 87 -7.59 5.34 -4.74
CA HIS A 87 -7.46 4.34 -3.70
C HIS A 87 -6.81 3.07 -4.25
N VAL A 88 -5.82 2.55 -3.53
CA VAL A 88 -5.34 1.18 -3.79
C VAL A 88 -6.31 0.17 -3.18
N TRP A 89 -6.82 0.47 -1.97
CA TRP A 89 -7.90 -0.25 -1.29
C TRP A 89 -9.04 0.73 -1.02
N THR A 90 -10.27 0.42 -1.45
CA THR A 90 -11.44 1.32 -1.26
C THR A 90 -12.01 1.26 0.14
N SER A 91 -11.82 0.15 0.84
CA SER A 91 -12.18 -0.06 2.23
C SER A 91 -11.12 -0.93 2.90
N ASP A 92 -11.27 -1.13 4.20
CA ASP A 92 -10.39 -2.02 4.95
C ASP A 92 -10.62 -3.48 4.54
N PRO A 93 -9.66 -4.16 3.86
CA PRO A 93 -9.83 -5.54 3.42
C PRO A 93 -9.72 -6.56 4.56
N GLU A 94 -9.55 -6.12 5.82
CA GLU A 94 -9.26 -7.02 6.96
C GLU A 94 -10.27 -8.16 7.10
N ALA A 95 -11.52 -7.91 6.73
CA ALA A 95 -12.57 -8.94 6.79
C ALA A 95 -12.40 -10.05 5.75
N ILE A 96 -11.68 -9.79 4.64
CA ILE A 96 -11.62 -10.70 3.48
C ILE A 96 -10.23 -11.23 3.22
N LEU A 97 -9.21 -10.35 3.17
CA LEU A 97 -7.87 -10.69 2.72
C LEU A 97 -6.80 -10.04 3.58
N THR A 98 -5.73 -10.78 3.85
CA THR A 98 -4.50 -10.25 4.41
C THR A 98 -3.39 -10.19 3.36
N PHE A 99 -2.55 -9.16 3.44
CA PHE A 99 -1.42 -8.92 2.54
C PHE A 99 -0.08 -9.24 3.20
N GLN A 100 -0.08 -10.19 4.13
CA GLN A 100 1.09 -10.55 4.96
C GLN A 100 2.31 -11.02 4.16
N ASN A 101 2.12 -11.49 2.92
CA ASN A 101 3.21 -11.96 2.06
C ASN A 101 3.84 -10.85 1.20
N LEU A 102 3.31 -9.61 1.26
CA LEU A 102 3.79 -8.50 0.45
C LEU A 102 5.23 -8.13 0.84
N ARG A 103 6.13 -8.13 -0.14
CA ARG A 103 7.58 -7.88 0.05
C ARG A 103 8.04 -6.59 -0.60
N LYS A 104 7.52 -6.28 -1.78
CA LYS A 104 7.87 -5.07 -2.51
C LYS A 104 6.62 -4.31 -2.91
N VAL A 105 6.64 -3.00 -2.63
CA VAL A 105 5.63 -2.06 -3.12
C VAL A 105 6.35 -0.91 -3.82
N GLU A 106 5.96 -0.68 -5.06
CA GLU A 106 6.41 0.45 -5.87
C GLU A 106 5.20 1.24 -6.37
N VAL A 107 5.15 2.53 -6.05
CA VAL A 107 4.08 3.43 -6.48
C VAL A 107 4.72 4.67 -7.06
N SER A 108 4.49 4.93 -8.34
CA SER A 108 5.06 6.12 -8.96
C SER A 108 4.09 6.80 -9.94
N LYS A 109 4.17 8.13 -10.01
CA LYS A 109 3.33 8.96 -10.89
C LYS A 109 1.82 8.75 -10.69
N CYS A 110 1.41 8.46 -9.47
CA CYS A 110 0.00 8.34 -9.07
C CYS A 110 -0.46 9.66 -8.45
N LYS A 111 -0.78 10.64 -9.30
CA LYS A 111 -0.94 12.06 -8.95
C LYS A 111 -2.10 12.36 -8.00
N THR A 112 -3.14 11.52 -7.96
CA THR A 112 -4.35 11.76 -7.15
C THR A 112 -4.42 10.89 -5.90
N LEU A 113 -3.47 9.98 -5.70
CA LEU A 113 -3.42 9.10 -4.54
C LEU A 113 -3.04 9.91 -3.29
N LYS A 114 -3.89 9.90 -2.25
CA LYS A 114 -3.68 10.65 -1.01
C LYS A 114 -3.01 9.84 0.09
N SER A 115 -3.28 8.55 0.14
CA SER A 115 -2.69 7.59 1.07
C SER A 115 -2.52 6.24 0.40
N LEU A 116 -1.58 5.42 0.90
CA LEU A 116 -1.28 4.15 0.28
C LEU A 116 -1.97 2.99 0.97
N PHE A 117 -1.85 2.85 2.29
CA PHE A 117 -2.36 1.70 3.03
C PHE A 117 -3.48 2.07 4.00
N PRO A 118 -4.56 1.29 4.13
CA PRO A 118 -5.38 1.30 5.33
C PRO A 118 -4.59 0.70 6.52
N ILE A 119 -5.03 0.99 7.74
CA ILE A 119 -4.33 0.57 8.98
C ILE A 119 -4.17 -0.95 9.05
N SER A 120 -5.20 -1.71 8.71
CA SER A 120 -5.18 -3.17 8.77
C SER A 120 -4.15 -3.78 7.83
N VAL A 121 -4.07 -3.25 6.60
CA VAL A 121 -3.05 -3.67 5.63
C VAL A 121 -1.68 -3.35 6.20
N ALA A 122 -1.45 -2.12 6.69
CA ALA A 122 -0.18 -1.72 7.26
C ALA A 122 0.27 -2.62 8.43
N LYS A 123 -0.65 -3.01 9.32
CA LYS A 123 -0.38 -3.94 10.42
C LYS A 123 -0.04 -5.36 9.96
N SER A 124 -0.48 -5.76 8.76
CA SER A 124 -0.23 -7.10 8.21
C SER A 124 1.08 -7.22 7.43
N LEU A 125 1.82 -6.12 7.20
CA LEU A 125 3.01 -6.09 6.33
C LEU A 125 4.28 -6.68 6.97
N GLU A 126 4.17 -7.85 7.56
CA GLU A 126 5.30 -8.51 8.26
C GLU A 126 6.45 -8.91 7.34
N GLN A 127 6.18 -9.12 6.06
CA GLN A 127 7.18 -9.55 5.08
C GLN A 127 7.69 -8.41 4.19
N LEU A 128 7.22 -7.16 4.40
CA LEU A 128 7.62 -6.04 3.55
C LEU A 128 9.12 -5.77 3.69
N GLU A 129 9.82 -5.80 2.56
CA GLU A 129 11.26 -5.61 2.44
C GLU A 129 11.61 -4.24 1.84
N SER A 130 10.79 -3.76 0.89
CA SER A 130 11.04 -2.51 0.18
C SER A 130 9.75 -1.73 -0.08
N LEU A 131 9.79 -0.43 0.21
CA LEU A 131 8.75 0.54 -0.13
C LEU A 131 9.37 1.67 -0.95
N ASP A 132 8.89 1.87 -2.17
CA ASP A 132 9.33 2.94 -3.06
C ASP A 132 8.13 3.76 -3.54
N ILE A 133 8.07 5.03 -3.19
CA ILE A 133 6.99 5.95 -3.58
C ILE A 133 7.63 7.19 -4.20
N ASN A 134 7.24 7.47 -5.45
CA ASN A 134 7.84 8.56 -6.20
C ASN A 134 6.80 9.33 -7.03
N ASP A 135 6.94 10.64 -7.09
CA ASP A 135 6.13 11.53 -7.95
C ASP A 135 4.61 11.36 -7.77
N CYS A 136 4.15 11.28 -6.50
CA CYS A 136 2.74 11.18 -6.11
C CYS A 136 2.29 12.52 -5.49
N GLY A 137 1.87 13.45 -6.35
CA GLY A 137 1.72 14.87 -6.00
C GLY A 137 0.68 15.21 -4.93
N LEU A 138 -0.35 14.41 -4.71
CA LEU A 138 -1.36 14.63 -3.66
C LEU A 138 -1.23 13.69 -2.46
N MET A 139 -0.16 12.90 -2.36
CA MET A 139 0.03 11.99 -1.23
C MET A 139 0.30 12.79 0.05
N GLU A 140 -0.60 12.67 1.02
CA GLU A 140 -0.53 13.39 2.29
C GLU A 140 0.05 12.52 3.41
N GLU A 141 -0.18 11.22 3.36
CA GLU A 141 0.22 10.22 4.35
C GLU A 141 0.48 8.86 3.71
N ILE A 142 1.31 8.02 4.31
CA ILE A 142 1.55 6.66 3.81
C ILE A 142 0.44 5.72 4.27
N ILE A 143 0.01 5.83 5.53
CA ILE A 143 -1.08 5.04 6.10
C ILE A 143 -2.24 5.99 6.38
N ALA A 144 -3.42 5.66 5.85
CA ALA A 144 -4.63 6.44 6.01
C ALA A 144 -5.09 6.48 7.47
N LEU A 145 -5.58 7.65 7.91
CA LEU A 145 -6.24 7.79 9.20
C LEU A 145 -7.60 7.06 9.18
N GLU A 146 -7.85 6.28 10.20
CA GLU A 146 -9.16 5.68 10.43
C GLU A 146 -9.91 6.49 11.49
N GLU A 147 -11.11 6.97 11.15
CA GLU A 147 -11.91 7.77 12.05
C GLU A 147 -12.36 6.95 13.28
N GLY A 148 -12.26 7.54 14.47
CA GLY A 148 -12.70 6.92 15.72
C GLY A 148 -11.62 6.11 16.47
N LEU A 149 -10.41 5.99 15.96
CA LEU A 149 -9.30 5.36 16.67
C LEU A 149 -8.61 6.37 17.59
N GLU A 150 -8.98 6.38 18.88
CA GLU A 150 -8.31 7.23 19.89
C GLU A 150 -7.07 6.58 20.53
N THR A 151 -6.84 5.29 20.26
CA THR A 151 -5.73 4.54 20.87
C THR A 151 -4.44 4.68 20.08
N THR A 152 -3.30 4.62 20.80
CA THR A 152 -1.98 4.60 20.15
C THR A 152 -1.83 3.32 19.33
N THR A 153 -1.61 3.47 18.02
CA THR A 153 -1.43 2.36 17.09
C THR A 153 0.06 1.96 17.06
N LYS A 154 0.34 0.66 17.12
CA LYS A 154 1.70 0.15 16.94
C LYS A 154 1.85 -0.47 15.55
N PHE A 155 2.87 -0.04 14.82
CA PHE A 155 3.31 -0.64 13.55
C PHE A 155 4.66 -1.31 13.74
N VAL A 156 4.80 -2.53 13.22
CA VAL A 156 6.06 -3.27 13.26
C VAL A 156 6.36 -3.79 11.87
N PHE A 157 7.49 -3.36 11.31
CA PHE A 157 7.95 -3.75 9.97
C PHE A 157 9.28 -4.51 10.08
N PRO A 158 9.25 -5.79 10.48
CA PRO A 158 10.45 -6.52 10.90
C PRO A 158 11.45 -6.75 9.77
N LYS A 159 11.00 -6.76 8.52
CA LYS A 159 11.85 -7.08 7.35
C LYS A 159 12.15 -5.91 6.43
N ILE A 160 11.52 -4.77 6.64
CA ILE A 160 11.76 -3.63 5.76
C ILE A 160 13.22 -3.18 5.87
N ASN A 161 13.91 -3.16 4.76
CA ASN A 161 15.32 -2.80 4.68
C ASN A 161 15.58 -1.55 3.84
N SER A 162 14.61 -1.16 3.01
CA SER A 162 14.71 0.02 2.16
C SER A 162 13.38 0.77 2.06
N ILE A 163 13.44 2.08 2.31
CA ILE A 163 12.33 3.02 2.06
C ILE A 163 12.86 4.15 1.19
N ARG A 164 12.14 4.44 0.09
CA ARG A 164 12.38 5.60 -0.75
C ARG A 164 11.09 6.39 -0.88
N LEU A 165 11.15 7.67 -0.51
CA LEU A 165 10.08 8.65 -0.66
C LEU A 165 10.66 9.83 -1.43
N GLU A 166 10.18 10.07 -2.66
CA GLU A 166 10.79 11.04 -3.55
C GLU A 166 9.71 11.83 -4.30
N SER A 167 9.87 13.16 -4.39
CA SER A 167 8.92 14.05 -5.08
C SER A 167 7.48 13.93 -4.58
N LEU A 168 7.31 14.03 -3.24
CA LEU A 168 6.02 13.96 -2.55
C LEU A 168 5.73 15.29 -1.84
N PRO A 169 5.35 16.35 -2.56
CA PRO A 169 5.27 17.71 -2.01
C PRO A 169 4.19 17.90 -0.95
N GLU A 170 3.15 17.04 -0.95
CA GLU A 170 2.07 17.12 0.03
C GLU A 170 2.24 16.14 1.22
N LEU A 171 3.26 15.29 1.22
CA LEU A 171 3.49 14.30 2.27
C LEU A 171 3.81 15.00 3.61
N LYS A 172 3.00 14.73 4.62
CA LYS A 172 3.09 15.33 5.96
C LYS A 172 3.71 14.36 6.98
N CYS A 173 3.32 13.09 6.91
CA CYS A 173 3.70 12.09 7.89
C CYS A 173 3.54 10.66 7.34
N PHE A 174 4.05 9.69 8.09
CA PHE A 174 3.85 8.28 7.81
C PHE A 174 2.42 7.85 8.17
N TYR A 175 1.94 8.25 9.35
CA TYR A 175 0.58 8.07 9.84
C TYR A 175 0.18 9.27 10.69
N PRO A 176 -1.01 9.88 10.50
CA PRO A 176 -1.37 11.11 11.20
C PRO A 176 -1.87 10.90 12.63
N GLY A 177 -2.26 9.67 13.02
CA GLY A 177 -2.70 9.34 14.37
C GLY A 177 -1.55 9.13 15.36
N LYS A 178 -1.88 8.95 16.63
CA LYS A 178 -0.89 8.57 17.65
C LYS A 178 -0.37 7.16 17.36
N HIS A 179 0.94 7.01 17.22
CA HIS A 179 1.53 5.71 16.88
C HIS A 179 2.96 5.57 17.37
N THR A 180 3.40 4.32 17.39
CA THR A 180 4.81 3.92 17.45
C THR A 180 5.12 3.05 16.25
N SER A 181 6.32 3.17 15.68
CA SER A 181 6.75 2.32 14.56
C SER A 181 8.14 1.75 14.82
N GLU A 182 8.29 0.46 14.52
CA GLU A 182 9.55 -0.28 14.70
C GLU A 182 10.05 -0.78 13.34
N TRP A 183 11.33 -0.49 13.05
CA TRP A 183 12.00 -0.77 11.78
C TRP A 183 13.35 -1.48 12.00
N PRO A 184 13.38 -2.66 12.64
CA PRO A 184 14.63 -3.26 13.12
C PRO A 184 15.63 -3.66 12.03
N SER A 185 15.15 -3.82 10.79
CA SER A 185 15.98 -4.22 9.65
C SER A 185 16.29 -3.09 8.67
N LEU A 186 15.87 -1.85 8.95
CA LEU A 186 16.00 -0.72 8.01
C LEU A 186 17.49 -0.38 7.81
N LYS A 187 17.92 -0.43 6.55
CA LYS A 187 19.30 -0.14 6.13
C LYS A 187 19.40 1.12 5.26
N SER A 188 18.33 1.42 4.54
CA SER A 188 18.30 2.56 3.61
C SER A 188 16.99 3.33 3.77
N LEU A 189 17.12 4.62 4.05
CA LEU A 189 16.00 5.56 4.06
C LEU A 189 16.38 6.74 3.16
N THR A 190 15.63 6.94 2.08
CA THR A 190 15.82 8.06 1.16
C THR A 190 14.55 8.91 1.18
N ILE A 191 14.70 10.19 1.52
CA ILE A 191 13.63 11.19 1.46
C ILE A 191 14.16 12.37 0.65
N ARG A 192 13.50 12.68 -0.47
CA ARG A 192 13.87 13.79 -1.35
C ARG A 192 12.64 14.53 -1.83
N GLU A 193 12.73 15.85 -1.90
CA GLU A 193 11.63 16.67 -2.43
C GLU A 193 10.28 16.41 -1.73
N CYS A 194 10.33 16.28 -0.39
CA CYS A 194 9.18 16.05 0.49
C CYS A 194 9.11 17.20 1.50
N ASP A 195 8.81 18.42 1.03
CA ASP A 195 8.99 19.67 1.79
C ASP A 195 8.08 19.81 3.02
N LYS A 196 6.97 19.08 3.08
CA LYS A 196 6.02 19.12 4.20
C LYS A 196 6.26 18.06 5.27
N VAL A 197 7.18 17.12 5.03
CA VAL A 197 7.50 16.10 6.02
C VAL A 197 8.07 16.76 7.27
N LYS A 198 7.34 16.68 8.37
CA LYS A 198 7.81 17.13 9.67
C LYS A 198 8.44 15.96 10.41
N ILE A 199 9.71 16.13 10.69
CA ILE A 199 10.46 15.22 11.55
C ILE A 199 10.09 15.57 12.98
N VAL A 200 9.33 14.73 13.62
CA VAL A 200 9.10 14.81 15.07
C VAL A 200 10.05 13.81 15.70
N ALA A 201 11.15 14.30 16.24
CA ALA A 201 12.00 13.51 17.13
C ALA A 201 11.21 13.28 18.43
N SER A 202 10.35 12.28 18.46
CA SER A 202 9.86 11.75 19.73
C SER A 202 10.87 10.71 20.23
N ASN A 203 11.14 10.71 21.53
CA ASN A 203 12.11 9.81 22.19
C ASN A 203 11.77 8.32 22.10
N GLU A 204 10.83 7.93 21.25
CA GLU A 204 10.29 6.57 21.09
C GLU A 204 10.63 5.90 19.76
N LEU A 205 11.39 6.55 18.88
CA LEU A 205 11.83 5.96 17.62
C LEU A 205 13.24 5.38 17.79
N SER A 206 13.31 4.09 18.00
CA SER A 206 14.56 3.33 17.99
C SER A 206 14.98 3.06 16.55
N PHE A 207 15.82 3.92 15.97
CA PHE A 207 16.56 3.59 14.75
C PHE A 207 17.83 2.82 15.14
N PRO A 208 18.26 1.83 14.34
CA PRO A 208 19.57 1.24 14.52
C PRO A 208 20.63 2.35 14.38
N ASN A 209 21.56 2.43 15.32
CA ASN A 209 22.66 3.37 15.31
C ASN A 209 23.38 3.34 13.96
N THR A 210 23.24 4.39 13.17
CA THR A 210 24.08 4.64 12.00
C THR A 210 25.31 5.41 12.44
N ASP A 211 26.18 4.77 13.20
CA ASP A 211 27.51 5.30 13.49
C ASP A 211 28.28 5.37 12.17
N GLY A 212 28.34 6.56 11.57
CA GLY A 212 29.29 6.79 10.49
C GLY A 212 28.91 7.67 9.32
N LEU A 213 27.70 8.19 9.21
CA LEU A 213 27.38 9.14 8.13
C LEU A 213 26.78 10.42 8.72
N GLY A 214 27.61 11.47 8.76
CA GLY A 214 27.25 12.79 9.27
C GLY A 214 26.27 13.57 8.37
N HIS A 215 25.06 13.04 8.21
CA HIS A 215 23.94 13.79 7.67
C HIS A 215 22.73 13.54 8.56
N HIS A 216 22.14 14.60 9.05
CA HIS A 216 20.90 14.56 9.80
C HIS A 216 19.85 13.78 9.01
N VAL A 217 19.58 12.55 9.41
CA VAL A 217 18.47 11.77 8.89
C VAL A 217 17.23 12.18 9.66
N PRO A 218 16.22 12.70 9.01
CA PRO A 218 14.98 13.05 9.65
C PRO A 218 14.19 11.80 10.08
N VAL A 219 13.61 11.92 11.25
CA VAL A 219 12.75 10.87 11.85
C VAL A 219 11.30 11.14 11.43
N LEU A 220 10.65 10.21 10.75
CA LEU A 220 9.24 10.28 10.34
C LEU A 220 8.30 9.91 11.48
#